data_79659b14e6303b56ce654d618fd71bd0
#
_entry.id   79659b14e6303b56ce654d618fd71bd0
#
_cell.length_a   1.000
_cell.length_b   1.000
_cell.length_c   1.000
_cell.angle_alpha   90.00
_cell.angle_beta   90.00
_cell.angle_gamma   90.00
#
_symmetry.space_group_name_H-M   'P 1'
#
loop_
_entity.id
_entity.type
_entity.pdbx_description
1 polymer ?
#
loop_
_entity_poly.entity_id
_entity_poly.type
_entity_poly.pdbx_seq_one_letter_code
_entity_poly.pdbx_strand_id
1 'polypeptide(L)'
;TRALPGKGIPAITLSDGPNGVRKQAGAADHLGLNPSVPATCFPTSSATACSWDEKLGEAVGEALGEEAAAQEVAVLLGPGLNIQRSPLCGRDFEYFSEDPILAGRMAAAYVRGIQKNGISACPKHFAVNSQELRRMASDSVLDERTLRELYLTGFEIVVKEAKPKTIMTSYNLINGTYANENAHLLQDILRKDWGFDGAVVTDWGGSNDHALGVKNGSTLEMPCPGGDSIRELMKAVQG
;
A
#
# COMPACT_ATOMS: atom_id res chain seq x y z
N THR A 1 -2.20 1.30 15.65
CA THR A 1 -3.01 0.18 16.21
C THR A 1 -2.98 0.21 17.73
N ARG A 2 -3.82 -0.59 18.38
CA ARG A 2 -3.72 -0.85 19.83
C ARG A 2 -2.90 -2.12 20.08
N ALA A 3 -2.14 -2.12 21.19
CA ALA A 3 -1.48 -3.33 21.63
C ALA A 3 -2.50 -4.39 22.08
N LEU A 4 -2.18 -5.65 21.85
CA LEU A 4 -2.92 -6.82 22.38
C LEU A 4 -1.94 -7.64 23.24
N PRO A 5 -1.68 -7.19 24.51
CA PRO A 5 -0.64 -7.80 25.36
C PRO A 5 -0.86 -9.29 25.59
N GLY A 6 -2.11 -9.73 25.76
CA GLY A 6 -2.47 -11.14 25.91
C GLY A 6 -2.17 -12.03 24.68
N LYS A 7 -1.82 -11.43 23.56
CA LYS A 7 -1.42 -12.12 22.32
C LYS A 7 0.02 -11.80 21.90
N GLY A 8 0.75 -11.02 22.69
CA GLY A 8 2.11 -10.60 22.34
C GLY A 8 2.21 -9.65 21.15
N ILE A 9 1.10 -8.98 20.78
CA ILE A 9 1.06 -8.05 19.64
C ILE A 9 1.26 -6.63 20.17
N PRO A 10 2.34 -5.91 19.77
CA PRO A 10 2.55 -4.53 20.17
C PRO A 10 1.62 -3.55 19.45
N ALA A 11 1.48 -2.35 19.97
CA ALA A 11 0.96 -1.24 19.18
C ALA A 11 1.97 -0.89 18.10
N ILE A 12 1.48 -0.61 16.89
CA ILE A 12 2.30 -0.13 15.77
C ILE A 12 1.72 1.16 15.21
N THR A 13 2.59 2.06 14.78
CA THR A 13 2.23 3.30 14.09
C THR A 13 2.41 3.10 12.59
N LEU A 14 1.37 3.39 11.83
CA LEU A 14 1.43 3.47 10.38
C LEU A 14 1.33 4.95 10.00
N SER A 15 2.15 5.39 9.07
CA SER A 15 2.16 6.79 8.62
C SER A 15 2.22 6.88 7.12
N ASP A 16 1.49 7.82 6.56
CA ASP A 16 1.60 8.14 5.14
C ASP A 16 2.95 8.84 4.84
N GLY A 17 3.32 8.84 3.58
CA GLY A 17 4.48 9.59 3.13
C GLY A 17 5.40 8.89 2.15
N PRO A 18 4.93 8.55 0.92
CA PRO A 18 5.80 7.96 -0.11
C PRO A 18 6.93 8.92 -0.56
N ASN A 19 6.74 10.22 -0.41
CA ASN A 19 7.72 11.25 -0.77
C ASN A 19 8.12 12.15 0.41
N GLY A 20 7.90 11.69 1.65
CA GLY A 20 8.21 12.37 2.90
C GLY A 20 7.30 11.90 4.02
N VAL A 21 7.86 11.62 5.18
CA VAL A 21 7.09 11.07 6.31
C VAL A 21 6.05 12.08 6.77
N ARG A 22 4.79 11.66 6.87
CA ARG A 22 3.68 12.52 7.29
C ARG A 22 3.05 12.02 8.60
N LYS A 23 3.85 11.96 9.64
CA LYS A 23 3.34 11.63 10.98
C LYS A 23 2.60 12.82 11.57
N GLN A 24 1.36 12.63 12.02
CA GLN A 24 0.63 13.68 12.72
C GLN A 24 1.22 13.97 14.10
N ALA A 25 1.31 15.24 14.46
CA ALA A 25 1.74 15.67 15.77
C ALA A 25 0.58 15.54 16.76
N GLY A 26 0.74 14.68 17.77
CA GLY A 26 -0.30 14.41 18.76
C GLY A 26 -1.28 13.31 18.35
N ALA A 27 -2.53 13.40 18.79
CA ALA A 27 -3.56 12.42 18.45
C ALA A 27 -3.88 12.46 16.95
N ALA A 28 -3.84 11.30 16.31
CA ALA A 28 -4.18 11.21 14.90
C ALA A 28 -5.68 11.44 14.70
N ASP A 29 -6.04 12.27 13.73
CA ASP A 29 -7.39 12.37 13.19
C ASP A 29 -7.55 11.48 11.95
N HIS A 30 -8.80 11.12 11.63
CA HIS A 30 -9.07 10.27 10.46
C HIS A 30 -9.06 11.03 9.13
N LEU A 31 -8.95 12.36 9.16
CA LEU A 31 -9.00 13.21 7.96
C LEU A 31 -7.62 13.76 7.58
N GLY A 32 -6.61 13.60 8.44
CA GLY A 32 -5.26 14.12 8.22
C GLY A 32 -5.18 15.65 8.29
N LEU A 33 -6.05 16.28 9.07
CA LEU A 33 -6.13 17.75 9.22
C LEU A 33 -5.19 18.28 10.30
N ASN A 34 -4.78 17.44 11.24
CA ASN A 34 -3.86 17.85 12.28
C ASN A 34 -2.47 18.17 11.72
N PRO A 35 -1.73 19.11 12.34
CA PRO A 35 -0.36 19.39 11.95
C PRO A 35 0.50 18.12 11.95
N SER A 36 1.39 18.03 11.00
CA SER A 36 2.36 16.94 10.89
C SER A 36 3.70 17.34 11.54
N VAL A 37 4.43 16.34 12.02
CA VAL A 37 5.82 16.53 12.41
C VAL A 37 6.61 16.97 11.17
N PRO A 38 7.48 18.01 11.27
CA PRO A 38 8.34 18.39 10.15
C PRO A 38 9.21 17.21 9.68
N ALA A 39 9.29 17.04 8.37
CA ALA A 39 10.08 15.98 7.73
C ALA A 39 10.63 16.48 6.38
N THR A 40 11.57 15.73 5.82
CA THR A 40 12.13 16.05 4.50
C THR A 40 11.08 15.88 3.41
N CYS A 41 10.95 16.88 2.53
CA CYS A 41 10.19 16.78 1.30
C CYS A 41 11.10 16.27 0.20
N PHE A 42 11.02 14.97 -0.08
CA PHE A 42 11.76 14.35 -1.17
C PHE A 42 11.12 14.68 -2.54
N PRO A 43 11.86 14.56 -3.64
CA PRO A 43 11.28 14.66 -4.98
C PRO A 43 10.12 13.67 -5.16
N THR A 44 9.18 14.01 -6.04
CA THR A 44 8.10 13.09 -6.39
C THR A 44 8.65 11.78 -6.97
N SER A 45 7.90 10.69 -6.84
CA SER A 45 8.32 9.39 -7.39
C SER A 45 8.54 9.46 -8.89
N SER A 46 7.67 10.20 -9.61
CA SER A 46 7.82 10.44 -11.05
C SER A 46 9.13 11.17 -11.38
N ALA A 47 9.53 12.18 -10.60
CA ALA A 47 10.79 12.88 -10.78
C ALA A 47 11.99 11.97 -10.48
N THR A 48 11.94 11.20 -9.40
CA THR A 48 13.02 10.27 -9.06
C THR A 48 13.18 9.19 -10.11
N ALA A 49 12.08 8.67 -10.68
CA ALA A 49 12.13 7.66 -11.73
C ALA A 49 12.76 8.16 -13.04
N CYS A 50 12.72 9.47 -13.31
CA CYS A 50 13.43 10.06 -14.47
C CYS A 50 14.95 9.87 -14.42
N SER A 51 15.51 9.55 -13.25
CA SER A 51 16.93 9.23 -13.13
C SER A 51 17.31 7.86 -13.70
N TRP A 52 16.36 6.91 -13.74
CA TRP A 52 16.59 5.49 -14.09
C TRP A 52 17.63 4.82 -13.19
N ASP A 53 17.87 5.37 -12.01
CA ASP A 53 18.92 4.95 -11.08
C ASP A 53 18.32 4.27 -9.84
N GLU A 54 18.36 2.94 -9.81
CA GLU A 54 17.89 2.15 -8.67
C GLU A 54 18.69 2.45 -7.39
N LYS A 55 19.99 2.81 -7.51
CA LYS A 55 20.80 3.15 -6.33
C LYS A 55 20.34 4.46 -5.70
N LEU A 56 19.99 5.44 -6.53
CA LEU A 56 19.36 6.67 -6.04
C LEU A 56 18.01 6.37 -5.38
N GLY A 57 17.20 5.52 -6.01
CA GLY A 57 15.92 5.07 -5.44
C GLY A 57 16.09 4.41 -4.08
N GLU A 58 17.09 3.53 -3.92
CA GLU A 58 17.39 2.88 -2.65
C GLU A 58 17.90 3.87 -1.59
N ALA A 59 18.74 4.83 -1.97
CA ALA A 59 19.24 5.88 -1.06
C ALA A 59 18.10 6.79 -0.55
N VAL A 60 17.16 7.17 -1.43
CA VAL A 60 15.96 7.93 -1.00
C VAL A 60 15.10 7.09 -0.06
N GLY A 61 14.90 5.81 -0.38
CA GLY A 61 14.18 4.88 0.50
C GLY A 61 14.84 4.74 1.86
N GLU A 62 16.16 4.66 1.92
CA GLU A 62 16.93 4.57 3.17
C GLU A 62 16.74 5.83 4.03
N ALA A 63 16.86 7.02 3.44
CA ALA A 63 16.64 8.28 4.14
C ALA A 63 15.19 8.43 4.66
N LEU A 64 14.20 8.02 3.85
CA LEU A 64 12.79 7.95 4.30
C LEU A 64 12.62 7.01 5.48
N GLY A 65 13.26 5.85 5.43
CA GLY A 65 13.24 4.85 6.50
C GLY A 65 13.88 5.35 7.79
N GLU A 66 15.00 6.08 7.70
CA GLU A 66 15.65 6.72 8.86
C GLU A 66 14.74 7.74 9.54
N GLU A 67 14.13 8.64 8.78
CA GLU A 67 13.19 9.61 9.34
C GLU A 67 11.95 8.94 9.95
N ALA A 68 11.41 7.93 9.30
CA ALA A 68 10.27 7.17 9.81
C ALA A 68 10.62 6.45 11.12
N ALA A 69 11.76 5.78 11.18
CA ALA A 69 12.25 5.12 12.39
C ALA A 69 12.48 6.11 13.53
N ALA A 70 13.11 7.26 13.26
CA ALA A 70 13.33 8.32 14.23
C ALA A 70 12.01 8.88 14.80
N GLN A 71 10.93 8.81 14.02
CA GLN A 71 9.59 9.21 14.44
C GLN A 71 8.75 8.05 15.02
N GLU A 72 9.35 6.90 15.29
CA GLU A 72 8.65 5.70 15.82
C GLU A 72 7.53 5.21 14.92
N VAL A 73 7.68 5.35 13.59
CA VAL A 73 6.78 4.80 12.59
C VAL A 73 7.22 3.37 12.26
N ALA A 74 6.34 2.41 12.48
CA ALA A 74 6.62 1.00 12.21
C ALA A 74 6.35 0.61 10.75
N VAL A 75 5.41 1.29 10.11
CA VAL A 75 5.03 1.05 8.71
C VAL A 75 4.91 2.38 7.98
N LEU A 76 5.73 2.58 6.96
CA LEU A 76 5.62 3.70 6.05
C LEU A 76 4.75 3.31 4.86
N LEU A 77 3.63 4.03 4.65
CA LEU A 77 2.64 3.75 3.61
C LEU A 77 3.13 4.25 2.23
N GLY A 78 4.03 3.51 1.67
CA GLY A 78 4.67 3.77 0.38
C GLY A 78 5.69 2.68 0.05
N PRO A 79 6.24 2.70 -1.19
CA PRO A 79 5.94 3.65 -2.27
C PRO A 79 4.62 3.37 -3.01
N GLY A 80 4.09 4.38 -3.73
CA GLY A 80 3.06 4.20 -4.73
C GLY A 80 3.68 3.72 -6.05
N LEU A 81 3.06 2.73 -6.73
CA LEU A 81 3.62 2.19 -7.98
C LEU A 81 2.59 1.77 -9.02
N ASN A 82 1.37 2.29 -8.94
CA ASN A 82 0.41 2.09 -10.02
C ASN A 82 0.94 2.70 -11.32
N ILE A 83 0.50 2.15 -12.45
CA ILE A 83 0.92 2.61 -13.76
C ILE A 83 0.31 3.99 -14.05
N GLN A 84 1.12 4.91 -14.53
CA GLN A 84 0.70 6.22 -15.04
C GLN A 84 0.02 6.04 -16.40
N ARG A 85 -1.21 5.51 -16.40
CA ARG A 85 -1.94 5.17 -17.62
C ARG A 85 -2.50 6.38 -18.34
N SER A 86 -2.93 7.40 -17.58
CA SER A 86 -3.51 8.63 -18.12
C SER A 86 -2.87 9.83 -17.44
N PRO A 87 -2.39 10.82 -18.20
CA PRO A 87 -1.79 12.04 -17.62
C PRO A 87 -2.80 12.88 -16.84
N LEU A 88 -4.09 12.56 -16.91
CA LEU A 88 -5.14 13.20 -16.13
C LEU A 88 -5.36 12.57 -14.76
N CYS A 89 -4.65 11.50 -14.43
CA CYS A 89 -4.72 10.90 -13.09
C CYS A 89 -4.07 11.83 -12.06
N GLY A 90 -4.85 12.23 -11.05
CA GLY A 90 -4.41 13.20 -10.04
C GLY A 90 -3.29 12.71 -9.11
N ARG A 91 -2.89 11.43 -9.20
CA ARG A 91 -1.85 10.82 -8.36
C ARG A 91 -0.60 10.37 -9.10
N ASP A 92 -0.46 10.72 -10.38
CA ASP A 92 0.72 10.34 -11.17
C ASP A 92 2.04 10.88 -10.59
N PHE A 93 1.99 11.95 -9.82
CA PHE A 93 3.18 12.49 -9.15
C PHE A 93 3.79 11.51 -8.14
N GLU A 94 2.97 10.69 -7.47
CA GLU A 94 3.45 9.71 -6.47
C GLU A 94 3.75 8.34 -7.06
N TYR A 95 3.45 8.11 -8.34
CA TYR A 95 3.78 6.89 -9.07
C TYR A 95 5.05 7.08 -9.91
N PHE A 96 5.76 6.01 -10.21
CA PHE A 96 7.08 6.11 -10.85
C PHE A 96 7.00 6.28 -12.35
N SER A 97 6.20 5.47 -13.05
CA SER A 97 6.24 5.40 -14.52
C SER A 97 4.98 4.78 -15.13
N GLU A 98 4.80 4.98 -16.42
CA GLU A 98 3.90 4.20 -17.26
C GLU A 98 4.48 2.81 -17.60
N ASP A 99 5.81 2.67 -17.56
CA ASP A 99 6.52 1.41 -17.78
C ASP A 99 6.50 0.56 -16.49
N PRO A 100 5.91 -0.65 -16.51
CA PRO A 100 5.79 -1.49 -15.34
C PRO A 100 7.14 -2.01 -14.83
N ILE A 101 8.14 -2.16 -15.70
CA ILE A 101 9.47 -2.62 -15.31
C ILE A 101 10.20 -1.51 -14.55
N LEU A 102 10.22 -0.28 -15.10
CA LEU A 102 10.83 0.86 -14.43
C LEU A 102 10.13 1.13 -13.09
N ALA A 103 8.79 1.15 -13.08
CA ALA A 103 8.02 1.33 -11.85
C ALA A 103 8.36 0.26 -10.79
N GLY A 104 8.40 -1.01 -11.20
CA GLY A 104 8.73 -2.12 -10.31
C GLY A 104 10.15 -2.06 -9.76
N ARG A 105 11.15 -1.77 -10.61
CA ARG A 105 12.55 -1.67 -10.20
C ARG A 105 12.79 -0.51 -9.22
N MET A 106 12.25 0.66 -9.52
CA MET A 106 12.37 1.82 -8.65
C MET A 106 11.64 1.59 -7.32
N ALA A 107 10.42 1.04 -7.36
CA ALA A 107 9.68 0.72 -6.14
C ALA A 107 10.39 -0.35 -5.29
N ALA A 108 10.96 -1.38 -5.91
CA ALA A 108 11.73 -2.40 -5.19
C ALA A 108 12.96 -1.79 -4.50
N ALA A 109 13.64 -0.87 -5.17
CA ALA A 109 14.76 -0.13 -4.58
C ALA A 109 14.32 0.70 -3.36
N TYR A 110 13.21 1.45 -3.46
CA TYR A 110 12.64 2.18 -2.33
C TYR A 110 12.30 1.26 -1.15
N VAL A 111 11.65 0.13 -1.43
CA VAL A 111 11.29 -0.85 -0.39
C VAL A 111 12.52 -1.39 0.31
N ARG A 112 13.58 -1.75 -0.43
CA ARG A 112 14.85 -2.21 0.17
C ARG A 112 15.44 -1.13 1.08
N GLY A 113 15.50 0.12 0.60
CA GLY A 113 16.03 1.24 1.36
C GLY A 113 15.24 1.49 2.66
N ILE A 114 13.91 1.62 2.57
CA ILE A 114 13.05 1.83 3.73
C ILE A 114 13.25 0.73 4.79
N GLN A 115 13.28 -0.52 4.35
CA GLN A 115 13.34 -1.67 5.26
C GLN A 115 14.71 -1.89 5.91
N LYS A 116 15.81 -1.27 5.42
CA LYS A 116 17.12 -1.28 6.08
C LYS A 116 17.06 -0.74 7.51
N ASN A 117 16.11 0.12 7.81
CA ASN A 117 15.93 0.76 9.11
C ASN A 117 15.04 -0.03 10.07
N GLY A 118 14.74 -1.28 9.76
CA GLY A 118 13.93 -2.16 10.61
C GLY A 118 12.43 -1.87 10.62
N ILE A 119 11.96 -0.95 9.81
CA ILE A 119 10.54 -0.66 9.62
C ILE A 119 9.99 -1.36 8.37
N SER A 120 8.68 -1.37 8.18
CA SER A 120 8.04 -1.93 7.00
C SER A 120 7.76 -0.85 5.97
N ALA A 121 8.06 -1.14 4.70
CA ALA A 121 7.45 -0.44 3.58
C ALA A 121 6.07 -1.05 3.27
N CYS A 122 5.20 -0.27 2.64
CA CYS A 122 3.85 -0.69 2.24
C CYS A 122 3.56 -0.24 0.80
N PRO A 123 4.01 -1.01 -0.20
CA PRO A 123 3.71 -0.72 -1.60
C PRO A 123 2.21 -0.58 -1.83
N LYS A 124 1.82 0.40 -2.67
CA LYS A 124 0.42 0.75 -2.90
C LYS A 124 0.15 1.27 -4.32
N HIS A 125 -1.04 1.19 -4.83
CA HIS A 125 -2.27 0.59 -4.31
C HIS A 125 -2.57 -0.68 -5.11
N PHE A 126 -2.59 -1.80 -4.46
CA PHE A 126 -2.74 -3.13 -5.06
C PHE A 126 -4.22 -3.47 -5.28
N ALA A 127 -4.77 -3.38 -6.51
CA ALA A 127 -4.08 -3.05 -7.76
C ALA A 127 -5.02 -2.27 -8.70
N VAL A 128 -4.45 -1.88 -9.84
CA VAL A 128 -5.19 -1.25 -10.96
C VAL A 128 -5.88 0.07 -10.58
N ASN A 129 -5.32 0.85 -9.67
CA ASN A 129 -5.79 2.19 -9.35
C ASN A 129 -5.22 3.21 -10.35
N SER A 130 -5.81 3.31 -11.54
CA SER A 130 -5.31 4.15 -12.65
C SER A 130 -6.09 5.44 -12.84
N GLN A 131 -7.05 5.74 -11.98
CA GLN A 131 -7.80 7.00 -11.95
C GLN A 131 -8.30 7.32 -10.55
N GLU A 132 -8.45 8.62 -10.26
CA GLU A 132 -8.94 9.10 -8.98
C GLU A 132 -10.44 9.45 -9.02
N LEU A 133 -10.97 9.79 -10.19
CA LEU A 133 -12.38 10.08 -10.35
C LEU A 133 -13.23 8.86 -10.01
N ARG A 134 -14.07 8.99 -8.97
CA ARG A 134 -14.92 7.91 -8.45
C ARG A 134 -14.14 6.63 -8.08
N ARG A 135 -12.92 6.76 -7.60
CA ARG A 135 -12.02 5.63 -7.30
C ARG A 135 -12.63 4.56 -6.38
N MET A 136 -13.58 4.95 -5.49
CA MET A 136 -14.26 4.02 -4.60
C MET A 136 -15.46 3.29 -5.24
N ALA A 137 -15.76 3.56 -6.51
CA ALA A 137 -16.90 2.97 -7.22
C ALA A 137 -16.57 2.60 -8.68
N SER A 138 -15.36 2.91 -9.14
CA SER A 138 -14.94 2.54 -10.49
C SER A 138 -14.58 1.08 -10.58
N ASP A 139 -14.93 0.44 -11.70
CA ASP A 139 -14.53 -0.93 -12.03
C ASP A 139 -13.48 -0.91 -13.14
N SER A 140 -12.33 -1.48 -12.86
CA SER A 140 -11.27 -1.69 -13.83
C SER A 140 -11.50 -3.04 -14.52
N VAL A 141 -12.07 -2.98 -15.71
CA VAL A 141 -12.40 -4.18 -16.51
C VAL A 141 -11.26 -4.52 -17.47
N LEU A 142 -10.63 -5.67 -17.29
CA LEU A 142 -9.48 -6.09 -18.09
C LEU A 142 -9.34 -7.62 -18.10
N ASP A 143 -8.68 -8.15 -19.14
CA ASP A 143 -8.36 -9.57 -19.23
C ASP A 143 -7.17 -9.94 -18.34
N GLU A 144 -7.00 -11.23 -18.07
CA GLU A 144 -5.94 -11.77 -17.19
C GLU A 144 -4.54 -11.44 -17.68
N ARG A 145 -4.31 -11.47 -18.99
CA ARG A 145 -3.00 -11.15 -19.56
C ARG A 145 -2.63 -9.69 -19.30
N THR A 146 -3.54 -8.78 -19.59
CA THR A 146 -3.36 -7.33 -19.33
C THR A 146 -3.15 -7.07 -17.84
N LEU A 147 -3.92 -7.74 -16.97
CA LEU A 147 -3.76 -7.64 -15.54
C LEU A 147 -2.33 -8.01 -15.12
N ARG A 148 -1.85 -9.20 -15.51
CA ARG A 148 -0.56 -9.72 -15.08
C ARG A 148 0.63 -9.02 -15.74
N GLU A 149 0.59 -8.84 -17.06
CA GLU A 149 1.75 -8.33 -17.81
C GLU A 149 1.94 -6.80 -17.69
N LEU A 150 0.87 -6.06 -17.39
CA LEU A 150 0.94 -4.61 -17.31
C LEU A 150 0.76 -4.10 -15.87
N TYR A 151 -0.39 -4.38 -15.26
CA TYR A 151 -0.73 -3.75 -13.99
C TYR A 151 -0.10 -4.41 -12.77
N LEU A 152 0.20 -5.68 -12.83
CA LEU A 152 0.76 -6.43 -11.69
C LEU A 152 2.26 -6.63 -11.78
N THR A 153 2.89 -6.48 -12.94
CA THR A 153 4.34 -6.70 -13.12
C THR A 153 5.17 -5.90 -12.12
N GLY A 154 4.87 -4.61 -11.91
CA GLY A 154 5.59 -3.79 -10.93
C GLY A 154 5.48 -4.32 -9.50
N PHE A 155 4.28 -4.73 -9.10
CA PHE A 155 4.05 -5.33 -7.78
C PHE A 155 4.72 -6.70 -7.62
N GLU A 156 4.72 -7.53 -8.66
CA GLU A 156 5.40 -8.81 -8.67
C GLU A 156 6.91 -8.65 -8.42
N ILE A 157 7.55 -7.71 -9.14
CA ILE A 157 8.96 -7.36 -8.93
C ILE A 157 9.21 -6.96 -7.48
N VAL A 158 8.40 -6.06 -6.94
CA VAL A 158 8.53 -5.59 -5.56
C VAL A 158 8.38 -6.72 -4.55
N VAL A 159 7.36 -7.56 -4.69
CA VAL A 159 7.11 -8.67 -3.76
C VAL A 159 8.24 -9.69 -3.81
N LYS A 160 8.68 -10.09 -5.01
CA LYS A 160 9.71 -11.13 -5.16
C LYS A 160 11.11 -10.65 -4.83
N GLU A 161 11.48 -9.42 -5.19
CA GLU A 161 12.84 -8.94 -5.05
C GLU A 161 13.09 -8.15 -3.76
N ALA A 162 12.11 -7.38 -3.27
CA ALA A 162 12.28 -6.53 -2.09
C ALA A 162 11.55 -7.06 -0.84
N LYS A 163 10.63 -8.02 -1.00
CA LYS A 163 9.94 -8.72 0.09
C LYS A 163 9.35 -7.74 1.13
N PRO A 164 8.42 -6.86 0.71
CA PRO A 164 7.77 -5.94 1.62
C PRO A 164 7.00 -6.69 2.70
N LYS A 165 6.96 -6.16 3.91
CA LYS A 165 6.23 -6.79 5.02
C LYS A 165 4.76 -6.43 5.05
N THR A 166 4.37 -5.39 4.33
CA THR A 166 2.97 -5.00 4.16
C THR A 166 2.71 -4.60 2.70
N ILE A 167 1.45 -4.68 2.28
CA ILE A 167 0.97 -4.18 0.99
C ILE A 167 -0.41 -3.59 1.18
N MET A 168 -0.73 -2.47 0.49
CA MET A 168 -2.02 -1.80 0.61
C MET A 168 -2.90 -2.08 -0.61
N THR A 169 -4.14 -2.55 -0.38
CA THR A 169 -5.13 -2.72 -1.44
C THR A 169 -5.66 -1.39 -1.95
N SER A 170 -6.09 -1.37 -3.21
CA SER A 170 -6.73 -0.20 -3.82
C SER A 170 -8.22 -0.14 -3.53
N TYR A 171 -8.84 1.03 -3.81
CA TYR A 171 -10.27 1.25 -3.60
C TYR A 171 -11.16 0.63 -4.67
N ASN A 172 -10.68 0.55 -5.91
CA ASN A 172 -11.48 0.22 -7.08
C ASN A 172 -11.88 -1.26 -7.13
N LEU A 173 -12.94 -1.53 -7.91
CA LEU A 173 -13.23 -2.89 -8.34
C LEU A 173 -12.26 -3.31 -9.44
N ILE A 174 -12.05 -4.60 -9.54
CA ILE A 174 -11.35 -5.28 -10.63
C ILE A 174 -12.27 -6.38 -11.13
N ASN A 175 -12.78 -6.25 -12.34
CA ASN A 175 -13.73 -7.20 -12.94
C ASN A 175 -14.93 -7.49 -12.01
N GLY A 176 -15.52 -6.44 -11.43
CA GLY A 176 -16.71 -6.51 -10.60
C GLY A 176 -16.48 -6.83 -9.11
N THR A 177 -15.24 -7.04 -8.66
CA THR A 177 -14.93 -7.33 -7.26
C THR A 177 -13.96 -6.29 -6.70
N TYR A 178 -14.26 -5.72 -5.55
CA TYR A 178 -13.35 -4.79 -4.88
C TYR A 178 -11.99 -5.42 -4.59
N ALA A 179 -10.92 -4.68 -4.80
CA ALA A 179 -9.55 -5.21 -4.67
C ALA A 179 -9.29 -5.86 -3.31
N ASN A 180 -9.81 -5.28 -2.20
CA ASN A 180 -9.64 -5.83 -0.86
C ASN A 180 -10.40 -7.14 -0.62
N GLU A 181 -11.39 -7.46 -1.44
CA GLU A 181 -12.27 -8.63 -1.33
C GLU A 181 -12.02 -9.65 -2.43
N ASN A 182 -11.06 -9.37 -3.32
CA ASN A 182 -10.80 -10.18 -4.50
C ASN A 182 -9.88 -11.37 -4.18
N ALA A 183 -10.49 -12.57 -4.06
CA ALA A 183 -9.77 -13.80 -3.77
C ALA A 183 -8.69 -14.13 -4.82
N HIS A 184 -9.00 -13.92 -6.12
CA HIS A 184 -8.03 -14.16 -7.18
C HIS A 184 -6.80 -13.26 -7.03
N LEU A 185 -7.01 -11.97 -6.72
CA LEU A 185 -5.92 -11.02 -6.50
C LEU A 185 -5.09 -11.37 -5.25
N LEU A 186 -5.76 -11.58 -4.10
CA LEU A 186 -5.10 -11.70 -2.81
C LEU A 186 -4.60 -13.13 -2.50
N GLN A 187 -5.40 -14.15 -2.82
CA GLN A 187 -5.04 -15.54 -2.51
C GLN A 187 -4.26 -16.19 -3.63
N ASP A 188 -4.76 -16.14 -4.87
CA ASP A 188 -4.12 -16.87 -5.95
C ASP A 188 -2.85 -16.15 -6.40
N ILE A 189 -2.93 -14.87 -6.76
CA ILE A 189 -1.78 -14.14 -7.29
C ILE A 189 -0.80 -13.76 -6.18
N LEU A 190 -1.24 -12.94 -5.21
CA LEU A 190 -0.34 -12.38 -4.20
C LEU A 190 0.28 -13.47 -3.30
N ARG A 191 -0.57 -14.35 -2.73
CA ARG A 191 -0.11 -15.36 -1.76
C ARG A 191 0.51 -16.58 -2.43
N LYS A 192 -0.20 -17.24 -3.37
CA LYS A 192 0.26 -18.50 -3.96
C LYS A 192 1.33 -18.30 -5.02
N ASP A 193 1.07 -17.44 -6.01
CA ASP A 193 1.99 -17.30 -7.16
C ASP A 193 3.26 -16.54 -6.77
N TRP A 194 3.14 -15.49 -5.93
CA TRP A 194 4.29 -14.66 -5.56
C TRP A 194 4.89 -14.97 -4.19
N GLY A 195 4.19 -15.73 -3.36
CA GLY A 195 4.69 -16.14 -2.03
C GLY A 195 4.70 -15.01 -1.00
N PHE A 196 3.83 -14.00 -1.14
CA PHE A 196 3.75 -12.92 -0.17
C PHE A 196 3.23 -13.44 1.19
N ASP A 197 4.00 -13.26 2.24
CA ASP A 197 3.70 -13.70 3.61
C ASP A 197 3.39 -12.55 4.58
N GLY A 198 3.45 -11.31 4.11
CA GLY A 198 3.21 -10.12 4.90
C GLY A 198 1.75 -9.80 5.17
N ALA A 199 1.49 -8.65 5.78
CA ALA A 199 0.14 -8.15 6.06
C ALA A 199 -0.44 -7.38 4.86
N VAL A 200 -1.71 -7.63 4.56
CA VAL A 200 -2.50 -6.85 3.59
C VAL A 200 -3.29 -5.82 4.37
N VAL A 201 -3.08 -4.55 4.07
CA VAL A 201 -3.80 -3.44 4.70
C VAL A 201 -4.74 -2.78 3.70
N THR A 202 -5.86 -2.25 4.17
CA THR A 202 -6.77 -1.50 3.29
C THR A 202 -6.24 -0.09 3.05
N ASP A 203 -6.55 0.50 1.91
CA ASP A 203 -6.58 1.95 1.81
C ASP A 203 -7.69 2.51 2.73
N TRP A 204 -7.69 3.80 2.98
CA TRP A 204 -8.47 4.47 4.02
C TRP A 204 -9.98 4.35 3.81
N GLY A 205 -10.63 3.43 4.52
CA GLY A 205 -12.04 3.09 4.30
C GLY A 205 -12.31 2.20 3.09
N GLY A 206 -11.30 1.47 2.61
CA GLY A 206 -11.36 0.63 1.41
C GLY A 206 -11.90 -0.80 1.62
N SER A 207 -12.55 -1.08 2.75
CA SER A 207 -13.25 -2.35 2.97
C SER A 207 -14.75 -2.14 2.80
N ASN A 208 -15.40 -2.93 1.94
CA ASN A 208 -16.84 -2.85 1.66
C ASN A 208 -17.61 -4.01 2.28
N ASP A 209 -17.14 -5.24 2.09
CA ASP A 209 -17.57 -6.44 2.81
C ASP A 209 -16.43 -6.89 3.72
N HIS A 210 -16.52 -6.54 5.01
CA HIS A 210 -15.47 -6.78 5.98
C HIS A 210 -15.18 -8.26 6.19
N ALA A 211 -16.22 -9.09 6.21
CA ALA A 211 -16.08 -10.54 6.40
C ALA A 211 -15.44 -11.20 5.18
N LEU A 212 -15.87 -10.82 3.98
CA LEU A 212 -15.30 -11.31 2.74
C LEU A 212 -13.83 -10.87 2.56
N GLY A 213 -13.51 -9.62 2.91
CA GLY A 213 -12.15 -9.12 2.88
C GLY A 213 -11.21 -9.95 3.75
N VAL A 214 -11.57 -10.20 5.01
CA VAL A 214 -10.77 -11.06 5.91
C VAL A 214 -10.68 -12.49 5.41
N LYS A 215 -11.79 -13.08 4.95
CA LYS A 215 -11.81 -14.43 4.35
C LYS A 215 -10.85 -14.55 3.18
N ASN A 216 -10.73 -13.49 2.37
CA ASN A 216 -9.92 -13.48 1.16
C ASN A 216 -8.50 -12.94 1.37
N GLY A 217 -8.10 -12.62 2.61
CA GLY A 217 -6.70 -12.39 2.96
C GLY A 217 -6.34 -10.96 3.40
N SER A 218 -7.31 -10.06 3.55
CA SER A 218 -7.10 -8.77 4.20
C SER A 218 -6.74 -8.98 5.67
N THR A 219 -5.75 -8.22 6.16
CA THR A 219 -5.18 -8.43 7.51
C THR A 219 -5.51 -7.28 8.45
N LEU A 220 -5.45 -6.06 7.97
CA LEU A 220 -5.64 -4.86 8.77
C LEU A 220 -6.50 -3.85 8.02
N GLU A 221 -7.63 -3.51 8.61
CA GLU A 221 -8.51 -2.46 8.10
C GLU A 221 -8.12 -1.09 8.64
N MET A 222 -8.05 -0.09 7.77
CA MET A 222 -7.77 1.30 8.10
C MET A 222 -8.84 2.24 7.52
N PRO A 223 -9.27 3.29 8.25
CA PRO A 223 -9.13 3.46 9.70
C PRO A 223 -10.05 2.50 10.44
N CYS A 224 -10.00 2.49 11.76
CA CYS A 224 -10.93 1.69 12.57
C CYS A 224 -12.38 2.08 12.26
N PRO A 225 -13.24 1.16 11.81
CA PRO A 225 -14.61 1.46 11.35
C PRO A 225 -15.64 1.60 12.49
N GLY A 226 -15.20 1.82 13.71
CA GLY A 226 -16.07 2.13 14.85
C GLY A 226 -16.84 0.95 15.42
N GLY A 227 -16.53 -0.29 15.06
CA GLY A 227 -17.12 -1.51 15.62
C GLY A 227 -18.11 -2.22 14.70
N ASP A 228 -18.45 -1.64 13.54
CA ASP A 228 -19.35 -2.30 12.57
C ASP A 228 -18.67 -3.54 11.98
N SER A 229 -17.43 -3.43 11.53
CA SER A 229 -16.68 -4.55 10.98
C SER A 229 -16.46 -5.66 12.02
N ILE A 230 -16.27 -5.31 13.30
CA ILE A 230 -16.14 -6.32 14.37
C ILE A 230 -17.44 -7.12 14.49
N ARG A 231 -18.62 -6.45 14.46
CA ARG A 231 -19.92 -7.14 14.54
C ARG A 231 -20.16 -8.05 13.34
N GLU A 232 -19.82 -7.60 12.15
CA GLU A 232 -19.93 -8.40 10.91
C GLU A 232 -19.01 -9.61 10.95
N LEU A 233 -17.76 -9.43 11.33
CA LEU A 233 -16.80 -10.53 11.47
C LEU A 233 -17.25 -11.56 12.51
N MET A 234 -17.69 -11.11 13.69
CA MET A 234 -18.20 -12.03 14.73
C MET A 234 -19.42 -12.81 14.25
N LYS A 235 -20.35 -12.16 13.55
CA LYS A 235 -21.53 -12.81 12.96
C LYS A 235 -21.11 -13.86 11.93
N ALA A 236 -20.15 -13.55 11.07
CA ALA A 236 -19.66 -14.47 10.04
C ALA A 236 -18.92 -15.69 10.62
N VAL A 237 -18.30 -15.57 11.79
CA VAL A 237 -17.61 -16.69 12.47
C VAL A 237 -18.59 -17.57 13.26
N GLN A 238 -19.70 -17.01 13.72
CA GLN A 238 -20.70 -17.72 14.54
C GLN A 238 -21.79 -18.41 13.70
N GLY A 239 -22.01 -17.99 12.47
CA GLY A 239 -23.01 -18.50 11.53
C GLY A 239 -22.47 -19.49 10.55
#